data_22459bd52945b1f4f50f0f2ef2f2df90
#
_entry.id   22459bd52945b1f4f50f0f2ef2f2df90
#
_cell.length_a   1.000
_cell.length_b   1.000
_cell.length_c   1.000
_cell.angle_alpha   90.00
_cell.angle_beta   90.00
_cell.angle_gamma   90.00
#
_symmetry.space_group_name_H-M   'P 1'
#
loop_
_entity.id
_entity.type
_entity.pdbx_description
1 polymer ?
#
loop_
_entity_poly.entity_id
_entity_poly.type
_entity_poly.pdbx_seq_one_letter_code
_entity_poly.pdbx_strand_id
1 'polypeptide(L)'
;MGSPDIPITYRIDARDRPLSSIRVRPAAGNPQRGWLTADGWTIPVALGRGGIKANKREGDGGTPRGTFRPRQLWWRADRHSRPRTFLPARPIRREDAWCEDPNDRHYNQPVRLAPGQAGDRLTREDHLYDFIVEIDHNAAPRIAGRGSAVFLHLARSNFSPTAGCVSMTEAAMLRLLRRMGRETRIVIG
;
A
#
# COMPACT_ATOMS: atom_id res chain seq x y z
N MET A 1 20.41 -41.07 22.40
CA MET A 1 20.78 -39.77 23.03
C MET A 1 20.46 -38.69 22.02
N GLY A 2 19.32 -38.03 22.22
CA GLY A 2 18.86 -36.94 21.32
C GLY A 2 19.51 -35.63 21.74
N SER A 3 20.10 -34.92 20.78
CA SER A 3 20.56 -33.53 20.97
C SER A 3 19.37 -32.65 21.29
N PRO A 4 19.47 -31.73 22.26
CA PRO A 4 18.39 -30.76 22.51
C PRO A 4 18.33 -29.74 21.39
N ASP A 5 17.15 -29.62 20.77
CA ASP A 5 16.82 -28.51 19.88
C ASP A 5 16.95 -27.20 20.66
N ILE A 6 18.00 -26.44 20.37
CA ILE A 6 18.17 -25.08 20.88
C ILE A 6 17.22 -24.19 20.05
N PRO A 7 16.21 -23.57 20.67
CA PRO A 7 15.36 -22.63 19.93
C PRO A 7 16.22 -21.47 19.44
N ILE A 8 16.27 -21.27 18.12
CA ILE A 8 16.91 -20.11 17.50
C ILE A 8 16.08 -18.89 17.89
N THR A 9 16.45 -18.25 18.99
CA THR A 9 15.92 -16.95 19.37
C THR A 9 16.49 -15.92 18.41
N TYR A 10 15.75 -15.60 17.37
CA TYR A 10 16.04 -14.45 16.53
C TYR A 10 16.00 -13.18 17.39
N ARG A 11 17.16 -12.67 17.79
CA ARG A 11 17.25 -11.31 18.32
C ARG A 11 16.81 -10.36 17.22
N ILE A 12 15.62 -9.76 17.39
CA ILE A 12 15.16 -8.66 16.51
C ILE A 12 16.14 -7.52 16.73
N ASP A 13 16.96 -7.22 15.72
CA ASP A 13 17.83 -6.02 15.72
C ASP A 13 16.93 -4.79 15.98
N ALA A 14 17.40 -3.83 16.78
CA ALA A 14 16.67 -2.58 17.01
C ALA A 14 16.29 -1.88 15.70
N ARG A 15 17.09 -2.10 14.65
CA ARG A 15 16.83 -1.63 13.28
C ARG A 15 15.66 -2.33 12.58
N ASP A 16 15.23 -3.49 13.04
CA ASP A 16 14.11 -4.28 12.50
C ASP A 16 12.84 -4.16 13.36
N ARG A 17 12.80 -3.26 14.35
CA ARG A 17 11.57 -3.03 15.11
C ARG A 17 10.48 -2.44 14.22
N PRO A 18 9.21 -2.86 14.38
CA PRO A 18 8.10 -2.27 13.64
C PRO A 18 8.02 -0.76 13.84
N LEU A 19 7.72 -0.04 12.76
CA LEU A 19 7.47 1.41 12.80
C LEU A 19 6.18 1.68 13.57
N SER A 20 6.21 2.62 14.52
CA SER A 20 4.99 3.09 15.18
C SER A 20 4.14 3.95 14.25
N SER A 21 4.77 4.77 13.41
CA SER A 21 4.07 5.61 12.43
C SER A 21 4.94 5.99 11.25
N ILE A 22 4.29 6.24 10.13
CA ILE A 22 4.83 6.93 8.96
C ILE A 22 3.95 8.14 8.66
N ARG A 23 4.54 9.23 8.16
CA ARG A 23 3.82 10.45 7.83
C ARG A 23 4.01 10.80 6.36
N VAL A 24 2.91 11.08 5.68
CA VAL A 24 2.89 11.52 4.29
C VAL A 24 2.40 12.98 4.26
N ARG A 25 3.19 13.88 3.69
CA ARG A 25 2.86 15.30 3.55
C ARG A 25 3.07 15.75 2.12
N PRO A 26 2.27 16.70 1.62
CA PRO A 26 2.48 17.27 0.30
C PRO A 26 3.78 18.09 0.27
N ALA A 27 4.43 18.14 -0.88
CA ALA A 27 5.53 19.06 -1.11
C ALA A 27 4.99 20.50 -1.29
N ALA A 28 5.75 21.47 -0.80
CA ALA A 28 5.41 22.88 -0.99
C ALA A 28 5.31 23.20 -2.50
N GLY A 29 4.22 23.85 -2.90
CA GLY A 29 3.98 24.23 -4.29
C GLY A 29 3.62 23.10 -5.25
N ASN A 30 3.58 21.84 -4.80
CA ASN A 30 3.19 20.71 -5.66
C ASN A 30 2.32 19.68 -4.90
N PRO A 31 0.99 19.78 -4.98
CA PRO A 31 0.08 18.89 -4.25
C PRO A 31 0.10 17.43 -4.74
N GLN A 32 0.67 17.16 -5.91
CA GLN A 32 0.79 15.82 -6.50
C GLN A 32 2.07 15.10 -6.10
N ARG A 33 2.98 15.81 -5.42
CA ARG A 33 4.22 15.29 -4.86
C ARG A 33 4.18 15.39 -3.35
N GLY A 34 4.96 14.56 -2.69
CA GLY A 34 5.04 14.61 -1.24
C GLY A 34 6.28 13.96 -0.71
N TRP A 35 6.33 13.94 0.60
CA TRP A 35 7.38 13.32 1.39
C TRP A 35 6.75 12.32 2.35
N LEU A 36 7.29 11.13 2.39
CA LEU A 36 6.99 10.14 3.42
C LEU A 36 8.15 10.14 4.41
N THR A 37 7.86 10.38 5.69
CA THR A 37 8.84 10.33 6.77
C THR A 37 8.56 9.16 7.70
N ALA A 38 9.62 8.46 8.10
CA ALA A 38 9.57 7.34 9.03
C ALA A 38 10.89 7.24 9.78
N ASP A 39 10.83 7.28 11.11
CA ASP A 39 11.98 7.00 12.00
C ASP A 39 13.29 7.68 11.54
N GLY A 40 13.24 9.00 11.33
CA GLY A 40 14.41 9.83 10.99
C GLY A 40 14.82 9.81 9.52
N TRP A 41 14.14 9.09 8.63
CA TRP A 41 14.41 9.14 7.19
C TRP A 41 13.19 9.64 6.40
N THR A 42 13.48 10.26 5.26
CA THR A 42 12.45 10.86 4.39
C THR A 42 12.68 10.41 2.96
N ILE A 43 11.61 10.08 2.26
CA ILE A 43 11.61 9.68 0.85
C ILE A 43 10.59 10.48 0.05
N PRO A 44 10.85 10.76 -1.25
CA PRO A 44 9.87 11.35 -2.13
C PRO A 44 8.76 10.34 -2.45
N VAL A 45 7.53 10.84 -2.58
CA VAL A 45 6.36 10.07 -3.00
C VAL A 45 5.55 10.84 -4.03
N ALA A 46 4.86 10.12 -4.92
CA ALA A 46 3.80 10.70 -5.70
C ALA A 46 2.46 10.48 -5.00
N LEU A 47 1.59 11.46 -5.12
CA LEU A 47 0.26 11.51 -4.55
C LEU A 47 -0.80 11.51 -5.66
N GLY A 48 -2.06 11.45 -5.26
CA GLY A 48 -3.17 11.55 -6.20
C GLY A 48 -3.14 12.86 -7.00
N ARG A 49 -3.59 12.82 -8.27
CA ARG A 49 -3.67 14.02 -9.12
C ARG A 49 -4.52 15.14 -8.52
N GLY A 50 -5.45 14.81 -7.61
CA GLY A 50 -6.27 15.75 -6.86
C GLY A 50 -5.64 16.24 -5.54
N GLY A 51 -4.37 15.91 -5.27
CA GLY A 51 -3.70 16.21 -4.00
C GLY A 51 -4.29 15.43 -2.81
N ILE A 52 -4.03 15.89 -1.58
CA ILE A 52 -4.60 15.29 -0.36
C ILE A 52 -5.97 15.90 -0.08
N LYS A 53 -6.99 15.07 0.15
CA LYS A 53 -8.39 15.48 0.35
C LYS A 53 -8.97 14.95 1.65
N ALA A 54 -9.62 15.84 2.42
CA ALA A 54 -10.36 15.46 3.65
C ALA A 54 -11.65 14.70 3.33
N ASN A 55 -12.35 15.09 2.26
CA ASN A 55 -13.58 14.46 1.80
C ASN A 55 -13.34 13.67 0.51
N LYS A 56 -12.57 12.59 0.63
CA LYS A 56 -12.28 11.68 -0.49
C LYS A 56 -13.57 11.13 -1.08
N ARG A 57 -13.66 11.14 -2.42
CA ARG A 57 -14.74 10.53 -3.21
C ARG A 57 -14.16 9.62 -4.28
N GLU A 58 -14.99 8.67 -4.75
CA GLU A 58 -14.61 7.83 -5.88
C GLU A 58 -14.33 8.68 -7.13
N GLY A 59 -13.28 8.33 -7.87
CA GLY A 59 -12.91 9.02 -9.12
C GLY A 59 -12.29 10.42 -8.97
N ASP A 60 -12.22 11.02 -7.76
CA ASP A 60 -11.74 12.39 -7.55
C ASP A 60 -10.24 12.58 -7.67
N GLY A 61 -9.49 11.48 -7.83
CA GLY A 61 -8.03 11.47 -7.93
C GLY A 61 -7.30 11.91 -6.67
N GLY A 62 -7.98 12.11 -5.55
CA GLY A 62 -7.39 12.58 -4.30
C GLY A 62 -6.82 11.47 -3.44
N THR A 63 -5.69 11.71 -2.78
CA THR A 63 -5.19 10.89 -1.69
C THR A 63 -5.95 11.25 -0.40
N PRO A 64 -6.53 10.29 0.33
CA PRO A 64 -7.34 10.61 1.50
C PRO A 64 -6.47 11.17 2.63
N ARG A 65 -6.93 12.25 3.26
CA ARG A 65 -6.38 12.75 4.52
C ARG A 65 -6.90 11.88 5.67
N GLY A 66 -6.01 11.53 6.59
CA GLY A 66 -6.40 10.78 7.78
C GLY A 66 -5.27 9.96 8.36
N THR A 67 -5.64 9.11 9.31
CA THR A 67 -4.75 8.11 9.90
C THR A 67 -5.28 6.73 9.56
N PHE A 68 -4.46 5.94 8.90
CA PHE A 68 -4.80 4.62 8.39
C PHE A 68 -3.85 3.57 8.97
N ARG A 69 -4.23 2.30 8.83
CA ARG A 69 -3.40 1.14 9.17
C ARG A 69 -3.18 0.28 7.94
N PRO A 70 -1.97 -0.27 7.76
CA PRO A 70 -1.74 -1.26 6.72
C PRO A 70 -2.40 -2.58 7.12
N ARG A 71 -3.05 -3.22 6.17
CA ARG A 71 -3.78 -4.48 6.39
C ARG A 71 -3.02 -5.69 5.89
N GLN A 72 -2.55 -5.62 4.63
CA GLN A 72 -1.94 -6.73 3.93
C GLN A 72 -0.95 -6.24 2.88
N LEU A 73 0.12 -7.00 2.69
CA LEU A 73 1.00 -6.89 1.54
C LEU A 73 0.57 -7.88 0.47
N TRP A 74 0.42 -7.38 -0.75
CA TRP A 74 0.27 -8.17 -1.97
C TRP A 74 1.52 -7.98 -2.81
N TRP A 75 2.09 -9.07 -3.39
CA TRP A 75 3.29 -8.96 -4.21
C TRP A 75 3.24 -9.89 -5.41
N ARG A 76 3.95 -9.53 -6.49
CA ARG A 76 4.15 -10.30 -7.71
C ARG A 76 5.23 -11.36 -7.47
N ALA A 77 4.79 -12.55 -7.04
CA ALA A 77 5.70 -13.67 -6.75
C ALA A 77 6.36 -14.25 -8.01
N ASP A 78 5.84 -13.95 -9.17
CA ASP A 78 6.43 -14.26 -10.48
C ASP A 78 7.58 -13.32 -10.88
N ARG A 79 7.74 -12.19 -10.20
CA ARG A 79 8.78 -11.17 -10.45
C ARG A 79 9.74 -10.98 -9.28
N HIS A 80 9.26 -11.17 -8.07
CA HIS A 80 10.01 -10.85 -6.85
C HIS A 80 9.91 -11.97 -5.82
N SER A 81 10.99 -12.21 -5.08
CA SER A 81 10.95 -13.03 -3.87
C SER A 81 10.05 -12.38 -2.81
N ARG A 82 9.51 -13.17 -1.89
CA ARG A 82 8.71 -12.68 -0.78
C ARG A 82 9.49 -11.64 0.03
N PRO A 83 9.01 -10.38 0.13
CA PRO A 83 9.71 -9.36 0.90
C PRO A 83 9.59 -9.62 2.40
N ARG A 84 10.61 -9.18 3.15
CA ARG A 84 10.56 -9.19 4.62
C ARG A 84 9.59 -8.13 5.09
N THR A 85 8.62 -8.52 5.95
CA THR A 85 7.62 -7.62 6.51
C THR A 85 6.95 -8.26 7.72
N PHE A 86 6.41 -7.44 8.63
CA PHE A 86 5.54 -7.89 9.72
C PHE A 86 4.05 -7.90 9.30
N LEU A 87 3.74 -7.53 8.06
CA LEU A 87 2.38 -7.63 7.53
C LEU A 87 2.07 -9.07 7.10
N PRO A 88 0.80 -9.49 7.18
CA PRO A 88 0.34 -10.61 6.39
C PRO A 88 0.68 -10.36 4.93
N ALA A 89 1.26 -11.35 4.27
CA ALA A 89 1.68 -11.22 2.89
C ALA A 89 1.06 -12.31 2.04
N ARG A 90 0.56 -11.94 0.85
CA ARG A 90 -0.09 -12.82 -0.10
C ARG A 90 0.41 -12.56 -1.52
N PRO A 91 0.83 -13.60 -2.26
CA PRO A 91 1.17 -13.44 -3.68
C PRO A 91 -0.07 -13.03 -4.49
N ILE A 92 0.13 -12.11 -5.43
CA ILE A 92 -0.89 -11.74 -6.41
C ILE A 92 -1.03 -12.87 -7.42
N ARG A 93 -2.26 -13.31 -7.64
CA ARG A 93 -2.63 -14.31 -8.64
C ARG A 93 -3.22 -13.63 -9.87
N ARG A 94 -3.23 -14.32 -11.00
CA ARG A 94 -3.72 -13.79 -12.28
C ARG A 94 -5.18 -13.32 -12.22
N GLU A 95 -6.01 -14.00 -11.44
CA GLU A 95 -7.42 -13.68 -11.24
C GLU A 95 -7.69 -12.58 -10.23
N ASP A 96 -6.70 -12.19 -9.42
CA ASP A 96 -6.90 -11.18 -8.37
C ASP A 96 -7.14 -9.80 -8.98
N ALA A 97 -8.17 -9.14 -8.49
CA ALA A 97 -8.60 -7.80 -8.88
C ALA A 97 -9.18 -7.05 -7.67
N TRP A 98 -9.43 -5.77 -7.84
CA TRP A 98 -10.10 -4.94 -6.84
C TRP A 98 -11.43 -4.43 -7.39
N CYS A 99 -12.48 -4.47 -6.57
CA CYS A 99 -13.77 -3.93 -6.97
C CYS A 99 -13.85 -2.44 -6.66
N GLU A 100 -13.96 -1.63 -7.71
CA GLU A 100 -14.07 -0.16 -7.61
C GLU A 100 -15.49 0.36 -7.96
N ASP A 101 -16.44 -0.54 -8.30
CA ASP A 101 -17.82 -0.15 -8.60
C ASP A 101 -18.59 0.15 -7.30
N PRO A 102 -19.01 1.41 -7.06
CA PRO A 102 -19.76 1.78 -5.87
C PRO A 102 -21.13 1.10 -5.74
N ASN A 103 -21.65 0.52 -6.82
CA ASN A 103 -22.94 -0.17 -6.84
C ASN A 103 -22.79 -1.68 -6.54
N ASP A 104 -21.57 -2.21 -6.55
CA ASP A 104 -21.32 -3.61 -6.24
C ASP A 104 -21.21 -3.81 -4.70
N ARG A 105 -21.80 -4.90 -4.20
CA ARG A 105 -21.69 -5.30 -2.79
C ARG A 105 -20.23 -5.52 -2.33
N HIS A 106 -19.33 -5.83 -3.25
CA HIS A 106 -17.90 -6.02 -2.99
C HIS A 106 -17.09 -4.73 -3.15
N TYR A 107 -17.75 -3.58 -3.32
CA TYR A 107 -17.05 -2.30 -3.43
C TYR A 107 -15.91 -2.17 -2.41
N ASN A 108 -14.75 -1.70 -2.87
CA ASN A 108 -13.52 -1.57 -2.09
C ASN A 108 -13.07 -2.88 -1.42
N GLN A 109 -13.16 -4.00 -2.14
CA GLN A 109 -12.67 -5.31 -1.71
C GLN A 109 -11.90 -6.02 -2.81
N PRO A 110 -10.99 -6.95 -2.43
CA PRO A 110 -10.41 -7.86 -3.39
C PRO A 110 -11.48 -8.82 -3.92
N VAL A 111 -11.46 -9.03 -5.23
CA VAL A 111 -12.33 -9.96 -5.95
C VAL A 111 -11.51 -10.85 -6.88
N ARG A 112 -12.14 -11.89 -7.43
CA ARG A 112 -11.54 -12.71 -8.47
C ARG A 112 -12.32 -12.55 -9.76
N LEU A 113 -11.63 -12.28 -10.85
CA LEU A 113 -12.20 -12.14 -12.17
C LEU A 113 -11.92 -13.39 -13.00
N ALA A 114 -12.93 -13.87 -13.72
CA ALA A 114 -12.77 -14.93 -14.71
C ALA A 114 -11.81 -14.49 -15.85
N PRO A 115 -11.19 -15.43 -16.57
CA PRO A 115 -10.42 -15.10 -17.76
C PRO A 115 -11.26 -14.28 -18.74
N GLY A 116 -10.71 -13.17 -19.26
CA GLY A 116 -11.41 -12.28 -20.19
C GLY A 116 -12.40 -11.30 -19.55
N GLN A 117 -12.76 -11.47 -18.29
CA GLN A 117 -13.64 -10.53 -17.59
C GLN A 117 -12.90 -9.20 -17.35
N ALA A 118 -13.58 -8.09 -17.70
CA ALA A 118 -13.09 -6.74 -17.45
C ALA A 118 -13.08 -6.39 -15.95
N GLY A 119 -12.11 -5.57 -15.51
CA GLY A 119 -12.00 -5.09 -14.14
C GLY A 119 -10.57 -4.68 -13.79
N ASP A 120 -10.37 -4.08 -12.64
CA ASP A 120 -9.06 -3.59 -12.18
C ASP A 120 -8.22 -4.75 -11.61
N ARG A 121 -7.51 -5.44 -12.51
CA ARG A 121 -6.63 -6.56 -12.14
C ARG A 121 -5.40 -6.06 -11.39
N LEU A 122 -5.02 -6.80 -10.34
CA LEU A 122 -3.79 -6.50 -9.60
C LEU A 122 -2.53 -6.98 -10.35
N THR A 123 -2.67 -7.91 -11.31
CA THR A 123 -1.58 -8.32 -12.21
C THR A 123 -1.41 -7.32 -13.36
N ARG A 124 -0.55 -6.32 -13.15
CA ARG A 124 -0.27 -5.28 -14.14
C ARG A 124 1.04 -5.57 -14.89
N GLU A 125 1.11 -5.09 -16.15
CA GLU A 125 2.33 -5.17 -16.95
C GLU A 125 3.39 -4.13 -16.54
N ASP A 126 2.95 -2.98 -16.00
CA ASP A 126 3.76 -1.78 -15.78
C ASP A 126 4.51 -1.72 -14.44
N HIS A 127 4.69 -2.81 -13.75
CA HIS A 127 5.42 -2.92 -12.46
C HIS A 127 4.84 -2.11 -11.29
N LEU A 128 3.84 -1.26 -11.49
CA LEU A 128 3.32 -0.40 -10.41
C LEU A 128 2.77 -1.21 -9.23
N TYR A 129 2.23 -2.39 -9.49
CA TYR A 129 1.63 -3.29 -8.50
C TYR A 129 2.51 -4.50 -8.18
N ASP A 130 3.83 -4.40 -8.43
CA ASP A 130 4.75 -5.47 -8.01
C ASP A 130 4.73 -5.63 -6.48
N PHE A 131 4.50 -4.52 -5.75
CA PHE A 131 4.19 -4.51 -4.32
C PHE A 131 3.04 -3.55 -4.04
N ILE A 132 2.00 -4.03 -3.36
CA ILE A 132 0.84 -3.25 -2.91
C ILE A 132 0.68 -3.43 -1.42
N VAL A 133 0.68 -2.33 -0.66
CA VAL A 133 0.23 -2.34 0.72
C VAL A 133 -1.19 -1.81 0.76
N GLU A 134 -2.12 -2.70 1.09
CA GLU A 134 -3.52 -2.35 1.36
C GLU A 134 -3.60 -1.56 2.67
N ILE A 135 -4.29 -0.42 2.65
CA ILE A 135 -4.59 0.35 3.86
C ILE A 135 -6.09 0.31 4.17
N ASP A 136 -6.46 0.60 5.42
CA ASP A 136 -7.85 0.49 5.90
C ASP A 136 -8.75 1.68 5.51
N HIS A 137 -8.37 2.47 4.50
CA HIS A 137 -9.22 3.52 3.97
C HIS A 137 -10.57 2.95 3.50
N ASN A 138 -11.67 3.53 4.00
CA ASN A 138 -13.03 3.11 3.66
C ASN A 138 -13.27 1.59 3.77
N ALA A 139 -12.67 0.95 4.79
CA ALA A 139 -12.72 -0.50 4.94
C ALA A 139 -13.79 -0.97 5.94
N ALA A 140 -14.04 -0.20 7.02
CA ALA A 140 -15.01 -0.55 8.06
C ALA A 140 -15.52 0.71 8.79
N PRO A 141 -16.78 1.15 8.56
CA PRO A 141 -17.68 0.63 7.54
C PRO A 141 -17.27 1.05 6.14
N ARG A 142 -17.58 0.23 5.13
CA ARG A 142 -17.44 0.61 3.73
C ARG A 142 -18.64 1.44 3.31
N ILE A 143 -18.37 2.60 2.73
CA ILE A 143 -19.40 3.53 2.25
C ILE A 143 -19.22 3.71 0.75
N ALA A 144 -20.25 3.42 -0.02
CA ALA A 144 -20.25 3.59 -1.47
C ALA A 144 -19.84 5.01 -1.86
N GLY A 145 -18.97 5.15 -2.86
CA GLY A 145 -18.52 6.43 -3.38
C GLY A 145 -17.51 7.20 -2.51
N ARG A 146 -17.06 6.65 -1.38
CA ARG A 146 -16.04 7.28 -0.52
C ARG A 146 -14.60 6.92 -0.87
N GLY A 147 -14.39 6.31 -2.02
CA GLY A 147 -13.09 5.92 -2.55
C GLY A 147 -12.75 4.47 -2.28
N SER A 148 -12.15 3.85 -3.27
CA SER A 148 -11.69 2.47 -3.29
C SER A 148 -10.23 2.38 -3.71
N ALA A 149 -9.62 1.20 -3.57
CA ALA A 149 -8.28 0.88 -4.08
C ALA A 149 -7.20 1.89 -3.69
N VAL A 150 -7.24 2.38 -2.44
CA VAL A 150 -6.18 3.28 -1.94
C VAL A 150 -5.07 2.46 -1.33
N PHE A 151 -3.92 2.46 -1.99
CA PHE A 151 -2.76 1.65 -1.66
C PHE A 151 -1.48 2.47 -1.49
N LEU A 152 -0.46 1.86 -0.86
CA LEU A 152 0.92 2.23 -1.12
C LEU A 152 1.42 1.28 -2.22
N HIS A 153 2.04 1.80 -3.29
CA HIS A 153 2.54 0.99 -4.39
C HIS A 153 3.80 1.61 -5.05
N LEU A 154 4.34 1.00 -6.11
CA LEU A 154 5.53 1.52 -6.78
C LEU A 154 5.19 2.72 -7.67
N ALA A 155 6.09 3.69 -7.70
CA ALA A 155 5.97 4.88 -8.55
C ALA A 155 6.49 4.63 -9.96
N ARG A 156 5.96 5.35 -10.95
CA ARG A 156 6.62 5.50 -12.24
C ARG A 156 7.95 6.24 -12.07
N SER A 157 8.89 6.04 -12.98
CA SER A 157 10.23 6.66 -12.94
C SER A 157 10.17 8.19 -12.83
N ASN A 158 9.20 8.81 -13.47
CA ASN A 158 8.96 10.27 -13.42
C ASN A 158 8.09 10.72 -12.23
N PHE A 159 7.68 9.79 -11.33
CA PHE A 159 6.75 10.06 -10.24
C PHE A 159 5.46 10.77 -10.70
N SER A 160 4.91 10.43 -11.84
CA SER A 160 3.60 10.98 -12.26
C SER A 160 2.52 10.71 -11.21
N PRO A 161 1.52 11.62 -11.10
CA PRO A 161 0.47 11.49 -10.09
C PRO A 161 -0.32 10.19 -10.21
N THR A 162 -0.83 9.71 -9.07
CA THR A 162 -1.69 8.53 -8.99
C THR A 162 -3.18 8.90 -9.13
N ALA A 163 -4.05 7.90 -9.11
CA ALA A 163 -5.50 8.11 -9.01
C ALA A 163 -5.99 8.34 -7.55
N GLY A 164 -5.06 8.33 -6.57
CA GLY A 164 -5.38 8.52 -5.15
C GLY A 164 -4.45 7.77 -4.20
N CYS A 165 -3.67 6.85 -4.71
CA CYS A 165 -2.67 6.10 -3.95
C CYS A 165 -1.45 6.96 -3.58
N VAL A 166 -0.61 6.43 -2.70
CA VAL A 166 0.73 6.95 -2.41
C VAL A 166 1.74 6.03 -3.07
N SER A 167 2.57 6.54 -3.96
CA SER A 167 3.56 5.71 -4.66
C SER A 167 4.99 6.16 -4.42
N MET A 168 5.92 5.19 -4.42
CA MET A 168 7.32 5.39 -4.10
C MET A 168 8.22 4.46 -4.90
N THR A 169 9.54 4.68 -4.87
CA THR A 169 10.50 3.78 -5.51
C THR A 169 10.46 2.39 -4.87
N GLU A 170 10.88 1.36 -5.61
CA GLU A 170 10.97 -0.01 -5.10
C GLU A 170 11.88 -0.10 -3.87
N ALA A 171 13.07 0.53 -3.92
CA ALA A 171 14.01 0.54 -2.80
C ALA A 171 13.40 1.14 -1.53
N ALA A 172 12.60 2.22 -1.68
CA ALA A 172 11.87 2.83 -0.58
C ALA A 172 10.76 1.91 -0.05
N MET A 173 10.02 1.26 -0.93
CA MET A 173 8.98 0.29 -0.56
C MET A 173 9.58 -0.88 0.22
N LEU A 174 10.63 -1.50 -0.27
CA LEU A 174 11.29 -2.62 0.41
C LEU A 174 11.87 -2.23 1.76
N ARG A 175 12.46 -1.02 1.88
CA ARG A 175 12.93 -0.48 3.16
C ARG A 175 11.78 -0.30 4.15
N LEU A 176 10.65 0.22 3.68
CA LEU A 176 9.45 0.45 4.51
C LEU A 176 8.84 -0.87 4.98
N LEU A 177 8.69 -1.84 4.06
CA LEU A 177 8.10 -3.15 4.33
C LEU A 177 8.83 -3.92 5.43
N ARG A 178 10.16 -3.87 5.48
CA ARG A 178 10.97 -4.54 6.50
C ARG A 178 10.56 -4.18 7.94
N ARG A 179 9.95 -3.02 8.12
CA ARG A 179 9.56 -2.48 9.43
C ARG A 179 8.07 -2.14 9.53
N MET A 180 7.28 -2.43 8.50
CA MET A 180 5.84 -2.19 8.52
C MET A 180 5.10 -3.36 9.13
N GLY A 181 4.27 -3.08 10.12
CA GLY A 181 3.38 -4.03 10.78
C GLY A 181 1.95 -3.48 10.87
N ARG A 182 0.99 -4.34 11.25
CA ARG A 182 -0.43 -3.97 11.34
C ARG A 182 -0.72 -2.76 12.25
N GLU A 183 0.14 -2.54 13.25
CA GLU A 183 -0.02 -1.44 14.20
C GLU A 183 0.64 -0.13 13.74
N THR A 184 1.38 -0.16 12.62
CA THR A 184 1.98 1.04 12.04
C THR A 184 0.88 2.02 11.63
N ARG A 185 0.91 3.23 12.15
CA ARG A 185 -0.02 4.28 11.75
C ARG A 185 0.49 5.00 10.51
N ILE A 186 -0.35 5.10 9.48
CA ILE A 186 -0.08 5.83 8.25
C ILE A 186 -0.84 7.15 8.33
N VAL A 187 -0.13 8.24 8.61
CA VAL A 187 -0.71 9.58 8.77
C VAL A 187 -0.53 10.35 7.47
N ILE A 188 -1.61 10.71 6.81
CA ILE A 188 -1.65 11.46 5.54
C ILE A 188 -2.29 12.84 5.78
N GLY A 189 -1.52 13.91 5.54
CA GLY A 189 -2.04 15.28 5.72
C GLY A 189 -0.99 16.35 5.98
#